data_1159a1a56ee77420b60e6537f7c4f98c
#
_entry.id   1159a1a56ee77420b60e6537f7c4f98c
#
_cell.length_a   1.000
_cell.length_b   1.000
_cell.length_c   1.000
_cell.angle_alpha   90.00
_cell.angle_beta   90.00
_cell.angle_gamma   90.00
#
_symmetry.space_group_name_H-M   'P 1'
#
loop_
_entity.id
_entity.type
_entity.pdbx_description
1 polymer ?
#
loop_
_entity_poly.entity_id
_entity_poly.type
_entity_poly.pdbx_seq_one_letter_code
_entity_poly.pdbx_strand_id
1 'polypeptide(L)'
;MARILAIDYGQKRIGIAVTDPLQMIANGLTTVETPKIYSFLAEYFTKEEVETIVVGYPKTLQNEPAEVTKYINTFVGKLRKLYPEKKIELIDERFTSKMAFQTMIDSGINKKARQNKALIDQISATIILQNYLESMHNAQFTINNLR
;
A
#
# COMPACT_ATOMS: atom_id res chain seq x y z
N MET A 1 16.75 11.81 0.54
CA MET A 1 15.31 11.80 0.26
C MET A 1 14.73 10.42 0.54
N ALA A 2 13.56 10.38 1.11
CA ALA A 2 12.97 9.12 1.59
C ALA A 2 11.80 8.66 0.73
N ARG A 3 11.63 7.34 0.66
CA ARG A 3 10.54 6.72 -0.09
C ARG A 3 9.25 6.67 0.74
N ILE A 4 8.14 6.49 0.06
CA ILE A 4 6.86 6.12 0.68
C ILE A 4 6.59 4.67 0.34
N LEU A 5 6.25 3.87 1.33
CA LEU A 5 5.98 2.44 1.17
C LEU A 5 4.50 2.19 1.46
N ALA A 6 3.83 1.45 0.59
CA ALA A 6 2.43 1.10 0.75
C ALA A 6 2.27 -0.40 0.99
N ILE A 7 1.30 -0.73 1.80
CA ILE A 7 1.01 -2.10 2.23
C ILE A 7 -0.46 -2.41 1.97
N ASP A 8 -0.70 -3.50 1.24
CA ASP A 8 -2.01 -4.12 1.13
C ASP A 8 -2.01 -5.34 2.04
N TYR A 9 -2.56 -5.18 3.24
CA TYR A 9 -2.51 -6.21 4.28
C TYR A 9 -3.52 -7.31 4.01
N GLY A 10 -3.06 -8.55 3.98
CA GLY A 10 -3.89 -9.73 3.94
C GLY A 10 -3.51 -10.68 5.08
N GLN A 11 -4.43 -11.58 5.43
CA GLN A 11 -4.15 -12.54 6.51
C GLN A 11 -3.12 -13.58 6.12
N LYS A 12 -2.99 -13.88 4.84
CA LYS A 12 -2.03 -14.86 4.32
C LYS A 12 -0.82 -14.21 3.65
N ARG A 13 -1.05 -13.14 2.91
CA ARG A 13 -0.03 -12.45 2.12
C ARG A 13 -0.22 -10.95 2.24
N ILE A 14 0.89 -10.24 2.09
CA ILE A 14 0.90 -8.78 2.11
C ILE A 14 1.58 -8.30 0.83
N GLY A 15 0.87 -7.48 0.05
CA GLY A 15 1.44 -6.81 -1.11
C GLY A 15 2.15 -5.54 -0.69
N ILE A 16 3.27 -5.24 -1.34
CA ILE A 16 4.11 -4.09 -0.99
C ILE A 16 4.48 -3.33 -2.26
N ALA A 17 4.35 -2.01 -2.19
CA ALA A 17 4.77 -1.09 -3.24
C ALA A 17 5.57 0.04 -2.63
N VAL A 18 6.44 0.66 -3.41
CA VAL A 18 7.26 1.77 -2.91
C VAL A 18 7.46 2.83 -4.00
N THR A 19 7.65 4.07 -3.59
CA THR A 19 8.00 5.15 -4.51
C THR A 19 9.52 5.18 -4.75
N ASP A 20 9.91 5.92 -5.78
CA ASP A 20 11.29 6.40 -5.91
C ASP A 20 11.61 7.38 -4.77
N PRO A 21 12.90 7.72 -4.56
CA PRO A 21 13.28 8.67 -3.50
C PRO A 21 12.65 10.06 -3.66
N LEU A 22 12.26 10.45 -4.87
CA LEU A 22 11.60 11.73 -5.12
C LEU A 22 10.08 11.68 -4.89
N GLN A 23 9.54 10.52 -4.53
CA GLN A 23 8.12 10.32 -4.23
C GLN A 23 7.19 10.68 -5.41
N MET A 24 7.61 10.35 -6.62
CA MET A 24 6.87 10.69 -7.83
C MET A 24 6.12 9.51 -8.45
N ILE A 25 6.70 8.32 -8.43
CA ILE A 25 6.18 7.16 -9.13
C ILE A 25 6.01 5.99 -8.17
N ALA A 26 4.84 5.33 -8.22
CA ALA A 26 4.56 4.13 -7.45
C ALA A 26 4.99 2.89 -8.24
N ASN A 27 5.75 2.01 -7.60
CA ASN A 27 6.21 0.75 -8.19
C ASN A 27 5.88 -0.41 -7.28
N GLY A 28 5.38 -1.51 -7.84
CA GLY A 28 5.23 -2.74 -7.10
C GLY A 28 6.58 -3.27 -6.69
N LEU A 29 6.73 -3.66 -5.43
CA LEU A 29 7.99 -4.17 -4.92
C LEU A 29 7.97 -5.68 -4.79
N THR A 30 7.07 -6.22 -4.00
CA THR A 30 7.00 -7.66 -3.77
C THR A 30 5.71 -8.02 -3.03
N THR A 31 5.50 -9.32 -2.84
CA THR A 31 4.47 -9.86 -1.96
C THR A 31 5.16 -10.80 -0.99
N VAL A 32 4.87 -10.66 0.29
CA VAL A 32 5.46 -11.50 1.34
C VAL A 32 4.36 -12.24 2.09
N GLU A 33 4.70 -13.40 2.66
CA GLU A 33 3.81 -14.09 3.58
C GLU A 33 3.64 -13.23 4.84
N THR A 34 2.41 -13.13 5.32
CA THR A 34 2.07 -12.23 6.43
C THR A 34 2.97 -12.42 7.67
N PRO A 35 3.31 -13.65 8.11
CA PRO A 35 4.21 -13.79 9.26
C PRO A 35 5.61 -13.23 9.04
N LYS A 36 6.02 -13.02 7.80
CA LYS A 36 7.37 -12.55 7.46
C LYS A 36 7.46 -11.03 7.30
N ILE A 37 6.34 -10.31 7.50
CA ILE A 37 6.30 -8.87 7.19
C ILE A 37 7.29 -8.07 8.05
N TYR A 38 7.40 -8.39 9.33
CA TYR A 38 8.24 -7.60 10.22
C TYR A 38 9.73 -7.79 9.90
N SER A 39 10.15 -9.00 9.62
CA SER A 39 11.54 -9.26 9.22
C SER A 39 11.86 -8.65 7.87
N PHE A 40 10.91 -8.68 6.93
CA PHE A 40 11.07 -8.04 5.64
C PHE A 40 11.26 -6.52 5.79
N LEU A 41 10.40 -5.86 6.56
CA LEU A 41 10.48 -4.42 6.75
C LEU A 41 11.76 -4.03 7.47
N ALA A 42 12.16 -4.78 8.49
CA ALA A 42 13.41 -4.51 9.21
C ALA A 42 14.61 -4.55 8.26
N GLU A 43 14.68 -5.54 7.41
CA GLU A 43 15.77 -5.64 6.42
C GLU A 43 15.69 -4.53 5.38
N TYR A 44 14.49 -4.27 4.84
CA TYR A 44 14.31 -3.25 3.82
C TYR A 44 14.72 -1.87 4.32
N PHE A 45 14.35 -1.53 5.55
CA PHE A 45 14.67 -0.22 6.13
C PHE A 45 16.17 -0.03 6.42
N THR A 46 16.96 -1.10 6.42
CA THR A 46 18.42 -0.97 6.50
C THR A 46 19.04 -0.59 5.16
N LYS A 47 18.36 -0.88 4.07
CA LYS A 47 18.85 -0.65 2.70
C LYS A 47 18.29 0.62 2.09
N GLU A 48 17.04 0.96 2.41
CA GLU A 48 16.34 2.08 1.81
C GLU A 48 15.71 2.94 2.89
N GLU A 49 15.82 4.23 2.74
CA GLU A 49 15.19 5.17 3.65
C GLU A 49 13.71 5.32 3.28
N VAL A 50 12.84 5.06 4.26
CA VAL A 50 11.39 5.17 4.12
C VAL A 50 10.87 6.10 5.22
N GLU A 51 10.19 7.18 4.85
CA GLU A 51 9.66 8.13 5.83
C GLU A 51 8.20 7.85 6.19
N THR A 52 7.42 7.32 5.25
CA THR A 52 5.98 7.11 5.42
C THR A 52 5.60 5.71 5.02
N ILE A 53 4.76 5.07 5.84
CA ILE A 53 4.14 3.78 5.53
C ILE A 53 2.65 4.03 5.38
N VAL A 54 2.10 3.69 4.21
CA VAL A 54 0.67 3.84 3.91
C VAL A 54 0.05 2.45 3.94
N VAL A 55 -1.01 2.28 4.70
CA VAL A 55 -1.70 0.99 4.82
C VAL A 55 -3.13 1.15 4.32
N GLY A 56 -3.53 0.31 3.37
CA GLY A 56 -4.91 0.26 2.89
C GLY A 56 -5.85 -0.19 4.02
N TYR A 57 -6.95 0.49 4.18
CA TYR A 57 -7.94 0.19 5.22
C TYR A 57 -9.27 -0.11 4.52
N PRO A 58 -9.60 -1.40 4.32
CA PRO A 58 -10.79 -1.78 3.56
C PRO A 58 -12.08 -1.51 4.33
N LYS A 59 -13.10 -1.05 3.61
CA LYS A 59 -14.44 -0.85 4.14
C LYS A 59 -15.44 -1.59 3.28
N THR A 60 -16.56 -1.98 3.88
CA THR A 60 -17.65 -2.59 3.13
C THR A 60 -18.39 -1.53 2.32
N LEU A 61 -19.28 -1.98 1.43
CA LEU A 61 -20.12 -1.07 0.64
C LEU A 61 -21.01 -0.20 1.51
N GLN A 62 -21.35 -0.67 2.71
CA GLN A 62 -22.15 0.07 3.69
C GLN A 62 -21.31 1.02 4.53
N ASN A 63 -20.06 1.23 4.16
CA ASN A 63 -19.11 2.07 4.88
C ASN A 63 -18.76 1.55 6.28
N GLU A 64 -18.94 0.26 6.51
CA GLU A 64 -18.55 -0.40 7.75
C GLU A 64 -17.16 -1.02 7.61
N PRO A 65 -16.36 -1.09 8.69
CA PRO A 65 -15.06 -1.76 8.63
C PRO A 65 -15.21 -3.23 8.23
N ALA A 66 -14.39 -3.70 7.30
CA ALA A 66 -14.33 -5.12 6.96
C ALA A 66 -13.74 -5.91 8.15
N GLU A 67 -14.03 -7.21 8.21
CA GLU A 67 -13.55 -8.04 9.33
C GLU A 67 -12.03 -8.02 9.47
N VAL A 68 -11.31 -7.94 8.34
CA VAL A 68 -9.84 -7.91 8.34
C VAL A 68 -9.27 -6.68 9.06
N THR A 69 -10.06 -5.63 9.27
CA THR A 69 -9.56 -4.38 9.88
C THR A 69 -9.05 -4.57 11.29
N LYS A 70 -9.57 -5.54 12.05
CA LYS A 70 -9.04 -5.82 13.39
C LYS A 70 -7.59 -6.27 13.34
N TYR A 71 -7.21 -7.06 12.32
CA TYR A 71 -5.83 -7.48 12.11
C TYR A 71 -4.96 -6.31 11.65
N ILE A 72 -5.51 -5.44 10.80
CA ILE A 72 -4.81 -4.25 10.33
C ILE A 72 -4.53 -3.31 11.49
N ASN A 73 -5.51 -3.09 12.36
CA ASN A 73 -5.34 -2.22 13.53
C ASN A 73 -4.23 -2.74 14.45
N THR A 74 -4.16 -4.04 14.67
CA THR A 74 -3.10 -4.67 15.46
C THR A 74 -1.74 -4.49 14.79
N PHE A 75 -1.68 -4.71 13.49
CA PHE A 75 -0.46 -4.54 12.70
C PHE A 75 0.04 -3.09 12.74
N VAL A 76 -0.84 -2.13 12.50
CA VAL A 76 -0.50 -0.71 12.53
C VAL A 76 -0.03 -0.28 13.91
N GLY A 77 -0.70 -0.76 14.96
CA GLY A 77 -0.28 -0.48 16.33
C GLY A 77 1.12 -0.96 16.61
N LYS A 78 1.47 -2.16 16.13
CA LYS A 78 2.82 -2.70 16.28
C LYS A 78 3.84 -1.91 15.46
N LEU A 79 3.50 -1.50 14.24
CA LEU A 79 4.39 -0.67 13.42
C LEU A 79 4.70 0.67 14.10
N ARG A 80 3.71 1.29 14.73
CA ARG A 80 3.91 2.56 15.43
C ARG A 80 4.86 2.41 16.61
N LYS A 81 4.84 1.25 17.27
CA LYS A 81 5.77 0.98 18.37
C LYS A 81 7.17 0.69 17.87
N LEU A 82 7.30 -0.05 16.77
CA LEU A 82 8.60 -0.41 16.20
C LEU A 82 9.29 0.75 15.51
N TYR A 83 8.51 1.63 14.87
CA TYR A 83 9.04 2.71 14.02
C TYR A 83 8.36 4.03 14.38
N PRO A 84 8.58 4.54 15.61
CA PRO A 84 7.91 5.79 16.04
C PRO A 84 8.35 7.01 15.24
N GLU A 85 9.50 6.94 14.57
CA GLU A 85 10.01 8.02 13.72
C GLU A 85 9.38 8.05 12.33
N LYS A 86 8.65 6.99 11.93
CA LYS A 86 8.00 6.93 10.63
C LYS A 86 6.55 7.34 10.73
N LYS A 87 6.08 8.05 9.72
CA LYS A 87 4.67 8.39 9.61
C LYS A 87 3.90 7.18 9.10
N ILE A 88 2.82 6.83 9.76
CA ILE A 88 1.97 5.70 9.34
C ILE A 88 0.58 6.25 9.09
N GLU A 89 0.10 6.11 7.86
CA GLU A 89 -1.20 6.61 7.45
C GLU A 89 -2.07 5.49 6.93
N LEU A 90 -3.36 5.57 7.23
CA LEU A 90 -4.37 4.67 6.68
C LEU A 90 -5.08 5.37 5.54
N ILE A 91 -5.29 4.66 4.45
CA ILE A 91 -6.04 5.16 3.31
C ILE A 91 -7.25 4.27 3.07
N ASP A 92 -8.41 4.88 2.83
CA ASP A 92 -9.63 4.14 2.54
C ASP A 92 -9.44 3.34 1.25
N GLU A 93 -9.61 2.03 1.36
CA GLU A 93 -9.41 1.10 0.25
C GLU A 93 -10.73 0.44 -0.09
N ARG A 94 -11.29 0.77 -1.26
CA ARG A 94 -12.50 0.13 -1.79
C ARG A 94 -12.21 -0.34 -3.20
N PHE A 95 -12.61 -1.57 -3.49
CA PHE A 95 -12.50 -2.14 -4.84
C PHE A 95 -11.06 -2.21 -5.39
N THR A 96 -10.04 -2.11 -4.52
CA THR A 96 -8.64 -2.10 -4.98
C THR A 96 -8.28 -3.38 -5.72
N SER A 97 -8.72 -4.55 -5.23
CA SER A 97 -8.49 -5.83 -5.90
C SER A 97 -9.18 -5.89 -7.26
N LYS A 98 -10.39 -5.32 -7.36
CA LYS A 98 -11.12 -5.24 -8.64
C LYS A 98 -10.39 -4.33 -9.61
N MET A 99 -9.90 -3.19 -9.15
CA MET A 99 -9.11 -2.26 -9.95
C MET A 99 -7.81 -2.92 -10.41
N ALA A 100 -7.14 -3.65 -9.55
CA ALA A 100 -5.92 -4.38 -9.89
C ALA A 100 -6.19 -5.42 -10.97
N PHE A 101 -7.27 -6.17 -10.85
CA PHE A 101 -7.64 -7.18 -11.83
C PHE A 101 -7.94 -6.53 -13.19
N GLN A 102 -8.66 -5.42 -13.21
CA GLN A 102 -8.95 -4.67 -14.43
C GLN A 102 -7.66 -4.11 -15.06
N THR A 103 -6.74 -3.62 -14.25
CA THR A 103 -5.44 -3.15 -14.72
C THR A 103 -4.67 -4.28 -15.43
N MET A 104 -4.71 -5.47 -14.88
CA MET A 104 -4.07 -6.64 -15.50
C MET A 104 -4.69 -6.96 -16.85
N ILE A 105 -6.02 -6.87 -16.95
CA ILE A 105 -6.73 -7.09 -18.22
C ILE A 105 -6.31 -6.02 -19.25
N ASP A 106 -6.35 -4.76 -18.85
CA ASP A 106 -6.03 -3.63 -19.72
C ASP A 106 -4.57 -3.67 -20.20
N SER A 107 -3.67 -4.23 -19.39
CA SER A 107 -2.26 -4.37 -19.73
C SER A 107 -1.98 -5.60 -20.63
N GLY A 108 -3.00 -6.37 -20.98
CA GLY A 108 -2.84 -7.55 -21.83
C GLY A 108 -2.21 -8.76 -21.13
N ILE A 109 -2.18 -8.78 -19.81
CA ILE A 109 -1.67 -9.90 -19.04
C ILE A 109 -2.57 -11.12 -19.27
N ASN A 110 -1.98 -12.29 -19.57
CA ASN A 110 -2.75 -13.49 -19.89
C ASN A 110 -3.53 -14.01 -18.67
N LYS A 111 -4.53 -14.84 -18.94
CA LYS A 111 -5.44 -15.35 -17.91
C LYS A 111 -4.71 -16.09 -16.78
N LYS A 112 -3.69 -16.87 -17.10
CA LYS A 112 -2.93 -17.63 -16.10
C LYS A 112 -2.21 -16.68 -15.13
N ALA A 113 -1.58 -15.63 -15.65
CA ALA A 113 -0.91 -14.64 -14.83
C ALA A 113 -1.92 -13.86 -13.96
N ARG A 114 -3.12 -13.56 -14.49
CA ARG A 114 -4.17 -12.88 -13.74
C ARG A 114 -4.69 -13.68 -12.54
N GLN A 115 -4.44 -14.98 -12.50
CA GLN A 115 -4.80 -15.85 -11.38
C GLN A 115 -3.72 -15.90 -10.31
N ASN A 116 -2.58 -15.24 -10.54
CA ASN A 116 -1.50 -15.17 -9.56
C ASN A 116 -1.87 -14.18 -8.46
N LYS A 117 -2.21 -14.70 -7.28
CA LYS A 117 -2.66 -13.89 -6.15
C LYS A 117 -1.56 -12.95 -5.63
N ALA A 118 -0.31 -13.41 -5.67
CA ALA A 118 0.81 -12.56 -5.23
C ALA A 118 0.95 -11.33 -6.13
N LEU A 119 0.77 -11.48 -7.44
CA LEU A 119 0.81 -10.37 -8.38
C LEU A 119 -0.37 -9.40 -8.13
N ILE A 120 -1.57 -9.94 -7.87
CA ILE A 120 -2.74 -9.12 -7.56
C ILE A 120 -2.49 -8.29 -6.30
N ASP A 121 -1.94 -8.91 -5.25
CA ASP A 121 -1.64 -8.21 -4.00
C ASP A 121 -0.62 -7.08 -4.22
N GLN A 122 0.40 -7.33 -5.03
CA GLN A 122 1.41 -6.33 -5.37
C GLN A 122 0.81 -5.16 -6.16
N ILE A 123 -0.06 -5.44 -7.13
CA ILE A 123 -0.74 -4.41 -7.91
C ILE A 123 -1.70 -3.62 -7.03
N SER A 124 -2.40 -4.29 -6.11
CA SER A 124 -3.27 -3.61 -5.15
C SER A 124 -2.50 -2.62 -4.28
N ALA A 125 -1.32 -3.02 -3.79
CA ALA A 125 -0.47 -2.12 -3.03
C ALA A 125 -0.01 -0.92 -3.88
N THR A 126 0.29 -1.15 -5.16
CA THR A 126 0.68 -0.09 -6.08
C THR A 126 -0.46 0.92 -6.28
N ILE A 127 -1.69 0.44 -6.40
CA ILE A 127 -2.87 1.30 -6.56
C ILE A 127 -3.10 2.13 -5.28
N ILE A 128 -2.97 1.51 -4.11
CA ILE A 128 -3.05 2.23 -2.84
C ILE A 128 -2.04 3.38 -2.82
N LEU A 129 -0.82 3.11 -3.24
CA LEU A 129 0.25 4.10 -3.26
C LEU A 129 -0.02 5.21 -4.27
N GLN A 130 -0.51 4.86 -5.47
CA GLN A 130 -0.88 5.85 -6.48
C GLN A 130 -1.98 6.77 -5.96
N ASN A 131 -3.00 6.22 -5.31
CA ASN A 131 -4.09 7.02 -4.75
C ASN A 131 -3.58 7.96 -3.67
N TYR A 132 -2.64 7.51 -2.84
CA TYR A 132 -2.03 8.35 -1.83
C TYR A 132 -1.23 9.49 -2.45
N LEU A 133 -0.44 9.21 -3.48
CA LEU A 133 0.35 10.23 -4.19
C LEU A 133 -0.56 11.27 -4.85
N GLU A 134 -1.63 10.85 -5.48
CA GLU A 134 -2.61 11.77 -6.09
C GLU A 134 -3.24 12.67 -5.04
N SER A 135 -3.59 12.10 -3.89
CA SER A 135 -4.16 12.85 -2.77
C SER A 135 -3.19 13.93 -2.27
N MET A 136 -1.91 13.59 -2.15
CA MET A 136 -0.88 14.54 -1.75
C MET A 136 -0.71 15.67 -2.78
N HIS A 137 -0.65 15.32 -4.07
CA HIS A 137 -0.47 16.28 -5.14
C HIS A 137 -1.67 17.21 -5.27
N ASN A 138 -2.88 16.68 -5.14
CA ASN A 138 -4.10 17.48 -5.19
C ASN A 138 -4.19 18.46 -4.02
N ALA A 139 -3.82 18.03 -2.82
CA ALA A 139 -3.78 18.90 -1.66
C ALA A 139 -2.78 20.04 -1.85
N GLN A 140 -1.59 19.73 -2.38
CA GLN A 140 -0.57 20.74 -2.65
C GLN A 140 -1.02 21.72 -3.73
N PHE A 141 -1.66 21.22 -4.79
CA PHE A 141 -2.22 22.06 -5.86
C PHE A 141 -3.27 23.02 -5.29
N THR A 142 -4.17 22.52 -4.46
CA THR A 142 -5.21 23.35 -3.85
C THR A 142 -4.61 24.46 -2.99
N ILE A 143 -3.62 24.14 -2.17
CA ILE A 143 -2.93 25.12 -1.33
C ILE A 143 -2.28 26.20 -2.19
N ASN A 144 -1.61 25.81 -3.27
CA ASN A 144 -0.93 26.76 -4.14
C ASN A 144 -1.90 27.68 -4.86
N ASN A 145 -3.10 27.20 -5.20
CA ASN A 145 -4.11 27.99 -5.88
C ASN A 145 -4.88 28.95 -4.97
N LEU A 146 -4.80 28.76 -3.66
CA LEU A 146 -5.44 29.64 -2.68
C LEU A 146 -4.60 30.88 -2.36
N ARG A 147 -3.40 30.98 -2.90
CA ARG A 147 -2.51 32.11 -2.67
C ARG A 147 -2.66 33.22 -3.72
#